data_afc92d7fcadbfe1328d856130d99b57a
#
_entry.id   afc92d7fcadbfe1328d856130d99b57a
#
_cell.length_a   1.000
_cell.length_b   1.000
_cell.length_c   1.000
_cell.angle_alpha   90.00
_cell.angle_beta   90.00
_cell.angle_gamma   90.00
#
_symmetry.space_group_name_H-M   'P 1'
#
loop_
_entity.id
_entity.type
_entity.pdbx_description
1 polymer ?
#
loop_
_entity_poly.entity_id
_entity_poly.type
_entity_poly.pdbx_seq_one_letter_code
_entity_poly.pdbx_strand_id
1 'polypeptide(L)'
;MINVVFEGSTGSGKTTIIKKIKKIYDKKYKVGITNDIDKSSPLYKVIKAMFDDNALVSLKENFNTLRYETLVQAADYLFLREKLYSENNDINLFDRNYCSVYSYQSVLLENNINNSQEFMNNVLSCMKSGERKIDLLIYFDINLKTSLKRSQERDNRKFTKQEKETFKKFNDKLKDFIRYNNSEYSLLVIENNDTEEEIINKITKKINEIIDDKKKTEDDKWYELYKIDIEEFDKPDDYIEYKLKYKKKFINKVIQYAENKKVIEMGCGTGLMAGYLQKLGLDVIALDLSQAVLNYACEIAKQSNIISPCKYEQGDILNLKYKPNTFDVSYSNGVLEHFTDEEIIEILKQQMNISKYVIFGIPSTYFNMNEKMLGNERGLTLKEWKSLINKAGGKLVEQTSFHYYKFYRRIFEVKKWLKPKAFWLFVIEKK
;
A
#
# COMPACT_ATOMS: atom_id res chain seq x y z
N MET A 1 -1.34 0.12 1.32
CA MET A 1 -1.96 0.91 2.40
C MET A 1 -2.44 -0.02 3.51
N ILE A 2 -2.12 0.30 4.77
CA ILE A 2 -2.54 -0.42 5.98
C ILE A 2 -3.29 0.54 6.88
N ASN A 3 -4.47 0.15 7.36
CA ASN A 3 -5.31 0.97 8.23
C ASN A 3 -5.30 0.40 9.64
N VAL A 4 -4.72 1.15 10.58
CA VAL A 4 -4.57 0.78 12.01
C VAL A 4 -5.38 1.75 12.86
N VAL A 5 -6.34 1.22 13.59
CA VAL A 5 -7.23 1.97 14.48
C VAL A 5 -6.83 1.75 15.92
N PHE A 6 -6.80 2.82 16.70
CA PHE A 6 -6.53 2.81 18.13
C PHE A 6 -7.78 3.19 18.90
N GLU A 7 -8.34 2.25 19.64
CA GLU A 7 -9.55 2.43 20.44
C GLU A 7 -9.32 2.21 21.94
N GLY A 8 -10.19 2.73 22.75
CA GLY A 8 -10.16 2.61 24.21
C GLY A 8 -10.59 3.88 24.92
N SER A 9 -10.72 3.79 26.23
CA SER A 9 -11.20 4.89 27.07
C SER A 9 -10.33 6.15 26.97
N THR A 10 -10.90 7.30 27.28
CA THR A 10 -10.16 8.54 27.53
C THR A 10 -9.15 8.31 28.66
N GLY A 11 -7.93 8.82 28.53
CA GLY A 11 -6.86 8.57 29.52
C GLY A 11 -6.17 7.20 29.42
N SER A 12 -6.46 6.39 28.38
CA SER A 12 -5.82 5.07 28.20
C SER A 12 -4.39 5.14 27.63
N GLY A 13 -3.93 6.30 27.13
CA GLY A 13 -2.57 6.49 26.60
C GLY A 13 -2.43 6.37 25.10
N LYS A 14 -3.52 6.14 24.34
CA LYS A 14 -3.53 5.96 22.90
C LYS A 14 -2.69 6.98 22.14
N THR A 15 -3.00 8.26 22.28
CA THR A 15 -2.38 9.35 21.53
C THR A 15 -0.85 9.39 21.71
N THR A 16 -0.35 9.04 22.91
CA THR A 16 1.09 8.95 23.19
C THR A 16 1.71 7.79 22.40
N ILE A 17 1.07 6.64 22.41
CA ILE A 17 1.54 5.44 21.67
C ILE A 17 1.47 5.69 20.17
N ILE A 18 0.40 6.26 19.63
CA ILE A 18 0.25 6.58 18.20
C ILE A 18 1.43 7.44 17.70
N LYS A 19 1.80 8.48 18.45
CA LYS A 19 2.95 9.34 18.10
C LYS A 19 4.26 8.57 18.05
N LYS A 20 4.46 7.60 18.94
CA LYS A 20 5.68 6.77 18.99
C LYS A 20 5.69 5.77 17.83
N ILE A 21 4.58 5.11 17.56
CA ILE A 21 4.42 4.21 16.41
C ILE A 21 4.67 4.97 15.10
N LYS A 22 4.06 6.16 14.94
CA LYS A 22 4.33 7.02 13.77
C LYS A 22 5.84 7.26 13.60
N LYS A 23 6.53 7.70 14.65
CA LYS A 23 7.98 7.98 14.60
C LYS A 23 8.83 6.75 14.21
N ILE A 24 8.38 5.55 14.56
CA ILE A 24 9.07 4.31 14.19
C ILE A 24 8.94 4.06 12.69
N TYR A 25 7.72 4.17 12.17
CA TYR A 25 7.41 3.83 10.77
C TYR A 25 7.72 4.94 9.76
N ASP A 26 7.68 6.23 10.15
CA ASP A 26 8.04 7.38 9.27
C ASP A 26 9.47 7.29 8.70
N LYS A 27 10.32 6.44 9.26
CA LYS A 27 11.68 6.22 8.74
C LYS A 27 11.71 5.43 7.43
N LYS A 28 10.63 4.69 7.12
CA LYS A 28 10.59 3.75 5.99
C LYS A 28 9.30 3.87 5.16
N TYR A 29 8.23 4.37 5.75
CA TYR A 29 6.89 4.40 5.16
C TYR A 29 6.30 5.79 5.27
N LYS A 30 5.44 6.17 4.34
CA LYS A 30 4.62 7.37 4.46
C LYS A 30 3.48 7.09 5.43
N VAL A 31 3.50 7.73 6.60
CA VAL A 31 2.54 7.47 7.68
C VAL A 31 1.62 8.66 7.87
N GLY A 32 0.34 8.47 7.57
CA GLY A 32 -0.73 9.40 7.89
C GLY A 32 -1.29 9.19 9.29
N ILE A 33 -1.81 10.25 9.91
CA ILE A 33 -2.44 10.21 11.24
C ILE A 33 -3.68 11.10 11.26
N THR A 34 -4.75 10.63 11.92
CA THR A 34 -5.84 11.49 12.38
C THR A 34 -5.85 11.60 13.89
N ASN A 35 -6.25 12.76 14.39
CA ASN A 35 -6.48 12.98 15.81
C ASN A 35 -7.98 12.96 16.10
N ASP A 36 -8.35 12.66 17.34
CA ASP A 36 -9.75 12.65 17.82
C ASP A 36 -10.43 14.04 17.60
N ILE A 37 -9.68 15.12 17.81
CA ILE A 37 -10.08 16.49 17.46
C ILE A 37 -8.98 17.08 16.56
N ASP A 38 -9.24 17.15 15.25
CA ASP A 38 -8.24 17.52 14.27
C ASP A 38 -8.46 18.96 13.73
N LYS A 39 -7.42 19.81 13.86
CA LYS A 39 -7.47 21.21 13.39
C LYS A 39 -7.65 21.35 11.88
N SER A 40 -7.41 20.30 11.12
CA SER A 40 -7.57 20.31 9.67
C SER A 40 -9.03 20.11 9.24
N SER A 41 -9.90 19.69 10.17
CA SER A 41 -11.33 19.57 9.88
C SER A 41 -12.00 20.94 9.73
N PRO A 42 -12.87 21.11 8.73
CA PRO A 42 -13.71 22.32 8.63
C PRO A 42 -14.67 22.45 9.81
N LEU A 43 -14.99 21.34 10.49
CA LEU A 43 -15.86 21.31 11.67
C LEU A 43 -15.09 21.49 13.00
N TYR A 44 -13.75 21.64 12.97
CA TYR A 44 -12.91 21.74 14.16
C TYR A 44 -13.42 22.71 15.22
N LYS A 45 -13.84 23.94 14.82
CA LYS A 45 -14.32 24.95 15.77
C LYS A 45 -15.63 24.52 16.43
N VAL A 46 -16.53 23.88 15.69
CA VAL A 46 -17.81 23.38 16.20
C VAL A 46 -17.57 22.21 17.15
N ILE A 47 -16.77 21.22 16.72
CA ILE A 47 -16.41 20.07 17.55
C ILE A 47 -15.71 20.53 18.84
N LYS A 48 -14.75 21.44 18.72
CA LYS A 48 -14.07 21.98 19.89
C LYS A 48 -15.03 22.65 20.87
N ALA A 49 -15.97 23.48 20.38
CA ALA A 49 -16.96 24.14 21.22
C ALA A 49 -17.92 23.13 21.91
N MET A 50 -18.23 22.02 21.24
CA MET A 50 -19.04 20.94 21.83
C MET A 50 -18.34 20.27 23.03
N PHE A 51 -17.00 20.20 23.00
CA PHE A 51 -16.18 19.55 24.04
C PHE A 51 -15.57 20.55 25.07
N ASP A 52 -15.40 21.84 24.74
CA ASP A 52 -14.72 22.82 25.62
C ASP A 52 -15.50 23.09 26.91
N ASP A 53 -16.83 22.93 26.91
CA ASP A 53 -17.66 23.16 28.11
C ASP A 53 -17.69 21.96 29.07
N ASN A 54 -17.35 20.73 28.57
CA ASN A 54 -17.14 19.52 29.39
C ASN A 54 -16.73 18.34 28.51
N ALA A 55 -15.45 18.05 28.44
CA ALA A 55 -14.85 17.03 27.56
C ALA A 55 -15.34 15.58 27.72
N LEU A 56 -16.10 15.27 28.74
CA LEU A 56 -16.62 13.93 29.02
C LEU A 56 -18.13 13.82 28.96
N VAL A 57 -18.83 14.90 29.23
CA VAL A 57 -20.27 14.88 29.30
C VAL A 57 -20.80 16.28 28.98
N SER A 58 -21.16 16.51 27.73
CA SER A 58 -22.14 17.55 27.43
C SER A 58 -23.49 17.08 27.99
N LEU A 59 -23.60 17.03 29.33
CA LEU A 59 -24.89 16.92 30.03
C LEU A 59 -25.59 18.29 29.95
N LYS A 60 -25.66 18.84 28.73
CA LYS A 60 -26.53 20.00 28.51
C LYS A 60 -27.94 19.50 28.68
N GLU A 61 -28.68 20.13 29.58
CA GLU A 61 -30.12 19.90 29.82
C GLU A 61 -30.98 20.08 28.57
N ASN A 62 -30.38 20.38 27.40
CA ASN A 62 -31.05 20.63 26.14
C ASN A 62 -30.92 19.45 25.19
N PHE A 63 -31.69 18.40 25.42
CA PHE A 63 -31.77 17.16 24.66
C PHE A 63 -32.00 17.33 23.16
N ASN A 64 -32.41 18.51 22.70
CA ASN A 64 -32.68 18.80 21.29
C ASN A 64 -31.38 18.88 20.44
N THR A 65 -30.20 19.02 21.06
CA THR A 65 -28.91 19.14 20.38
C THR A 65 -28.19 17.82 20.17
N LEU A 66 -28.54 16.75 20.92
CA LEU A 66 -27.81 15.48 20.89
C LEU A 66 -27.77 14.80 19.50
N ARG A 67 -28.89 14.83 18.77
CA ARG A 67 -28.90 14.31 17.39
C ARG A 67 -28.03 15.15 16.44
N TYR A 68 -28.08 16.46 16.57
CA TYR A 68 -27.24 17.37 15.82
C TYR A 68 -25.75 17.12 16.13
N GLU A 69 -25.39 17.04 17.40
CA GLU A 69 -24.02 16.76 17.84
C GLU A 69 -23.51 15.43 17.28
N THR A 70 -24.35 14.39 17.30
CA THR A 70 -24.05 13.07 16.72
C THR A 70 -23.78 13.16 15.21
N LEU A 71 -24.61 13.91 14.47
CA LEU A 71 -24.43 14.08 13.02
C LEU A 71 -23.18 14.90 12.69
N VAL A 72 -22.88 15.93 13.50
CA VAL A 72 -21.63 16.72 13.35
C VAL A 72 -20.42 15.85 13.56
N GLN A 73 -20.40 14.98 14.59
CA GLN A 73 -19.30 14.05 14.82
C GLN A 73 -19.16 13.01 13.70
N ALA A 74 -20.28 12.51 13.19
CA ALA A 74 -20.26 11.58 12.06
C ALA A 74 -19.74 12.24 10.77
N ALA A 75 -20.13 13.49 10.50
CA ALA A 75 -19.64 14.25 9.34
C ALA A 75 -18.13 14.54 9.46
N ASP A 76 -17.65 14.94 10.64
CA ASP A 76 -16.23 15.15 10.91
C ASP A 76 -15.42 13.87 10.72
N TYR A 77 -15.94 12.76 11.25
CA TYR A 77 -15.37 11.43 11.06
C TYR A 77 -15.17 11.09 9.58
N LEU A 78 -16.21 11.23 8.77
CA LEU A 78 -16.15 10.94 7.33
C LEU A 78 -15.13 11.83 6.62
N PHE A 79 -15.17 13.14 6.89
CA PHE A 79 -14.20 14.08 6.31
C PHE A 79 -12.75 13.70 6.60
N LEU A 80 -12.43 13.39 7.85
CA LEU A 80 -11.07 13.02 8.25
C LEU A 80 -10.63 11.70 7.61
N ARG A 81 -11.55 10.74 7.42
CA ARG A 81 -11.27 9.47 6.71
C ARG A 81 -10.96 9.71 5.24
N GLU A 82 -11.84 10.41 4.53
CA GLU A 82 -11.65 10.72 3.11
C GLU A 82 -10.36 11.49 2.86
N LYS A 83 -10.07 12.51 3.69
CA LYS A 83 -8.84 13.26 3.64
C LYS A 83 -7.62 12.34 3.75
N LEU A 84 -7.55 11.51 4.79
CA LEU A 84 -6.39 10.65 5.03
C LEU A 84 -6.23 9.59 3.91
N TYR A 85 -7.33 9.07 3.39
CA TYR A 85 -7.30 8.12 2.27
C TYR A 85 -6.85 8.74 0.95
N SER A 86 -7.08 10.06 0.75
CA SER A 86 -6.62 10.79 -0.44
C SER A 86 -5.11 11.09 -0.42
N GLU A 87 -4.45 11.01 0.73
CA GLU A 87 -3.02 11.31 0.89
C GLU A 87 -2.10 10.22 0.36
N ASN A 88 -2.62 9.06 -0.03
CA ASN A 88 -1.85 7.89 -0.50
C ASN A 88 -0.71 7.50 0.45
N ASN A 89 -1.05 7.30 1.72
CA ASN A 89 -0.12 6.84 2.73
C ASN A 89 0.05 5.31 2.66
N ASP A 90 1.22 4.80 3.05
CA ASP A 90 1.46 3.36 3.22
C ASP A 90 0.76 2.82 4.45
N ILE A 91 0.78 3.61 5.54
CA ILE A 91 0.16 3.28 6.82
C ILE A 91 -0.67 4.46 7.30
N ASN A 92 -1.93 4.22 7.62
CA ASN A 92 -2.82 5.17 8.28
C ASN A 92 -3.01 4.78 9.75
N LEU A 93 -2.78 5.71 10.66
CA LEU A 93 -3.00 5.55 12.09
C LEU A 93 -4.16 6.43 12.53
N PHE A 94 -5.22 5.82 13.04
CA PHE A 94 -6.45 6.51 13.42
C PHE A 94 -6.58 6.52 14.95
N ASP A 95 -6.61 7.74 15.55
CA ASP A 95 -7.00 7.91 16.96
C ASP A 95 -8.51 7.91 17.03
N ARG A 96 -9.09 6.76 17.36
CA ARG A 96 -10.52 6.40 17.35
C ARG A 96 -11.13 6.16 15.97
N ASN A 97 -12.29 5.49 15.96
CA ASN A 97 -13.11 5.30 14.77
C ASN A 97 -14.62 5.36 15.10
N TYR A 98 -15.45 4.84 14.21
CA TYR A 98 -16.90 4.77 14.41
C TYR A 98 -17.30 4.02 15.67
N CYS A 99 -16.46 3.12 16.22
CA CYS A 99 -16.74 2.41 17.46
C CYS A 99 -16.91 3.37 18.64
N SER A 100 -16.02 4.35 18.76
CA SER A 100 -16.10 5.40 19.78
C SER A 100 -17.33 6.29 19.59
N VAL A 101 -17.54 6.80 18.36
CA VAL A 101 -18.70 7.70 18.07
C VAL A 101 -20.00 6.99 18.36
N TYR A 102 -20.17 5.76 17.84
CA TYR A 102 -21.36 4.95 18.10
C TYR A 102 -21.58 4.71 19.59
N SER A 103 -20.54 4.24 20.30
CA SER A 103 -20.67 3.84 21.70
C SER A 103 -21.01 5.02 22.61
N TYR A 104 -20.33 6.17 22.41
CA TYR A 104 -20.55 7.36 23.24
C TYR A 104 -21.89 8.01 22.95
N GLN A 105 -22.24 8.20 21.70
CA GLN A 105 -23.50 8.82 21.33
C GLN A 105 -24.70 7.94 21.67
N SER A 106 -24.58 6.61 21.53
CA SER A 106 -25.65 5.69 21.96
C SER A 106 -25.98 5.85 23.42
N VAL A 107 -24.98 5.94 24.31
CA VAL A 107 -25.21 6.10 25.77
C VAL A 107 -25.89 7.43 26.09
N LEU A 108 -25.53 8.51 25.37
CA LEU A 108 -26.16 9.82 25.57
C LEU A 108 -27.62 9.84 25.08
N LEU A 109 -27.90 9.17 23.97
CA LEU A 109 -29.21 9.16 23.33
C LEU A 109 -30.21 8.20 23.98
N GLU A 110 -29.75 7.02 24.49
CA GLU A 110 -30.59 5.95 25.01
C GLU A 110 -31.60 6.42 26.05
N ASN A 111 -31.24 7.37 26.92
CA ASN A 111 -32.10 7.85 28.02
C ASN A 111 -32.89 9.11 27.66
N ASN A 112 -32.68 9.69 26.47
CA ASN A 112 -33.09 11.07 26.18
C ASN A 112 -33.95 11.22 24.92
N ILE A 113 -33.98 10.22 24.04
CA ILE A 113 -34.62 10.35 22.72
C ILE A 113 -35.34 9.05 22.32
N ASN A 114 -36.62 9.17 21.93
CA ASN A 114 -37.35 8.06 21.31
C ASN A 114 -36.70 7.64 19.99
N ASN A 115 -36.70 6.34 19.68
CA ASN A 115 -36.08 5.75 18.48
C ASN A 115 -34.56 6.01 18.38
N SER A 116 -33.86 6.19 19.51
CA SER A 116 -32.42 6.44 19.56
C SER A 116 -31.61 5.33 18.89
N GLN A 117 -32.02 4.07 19.06
CA GLN A 117 -31.31 2.92 18.48
C GLN A 117 -31.39 2.91 16.95
N GLU A 118 -32.57 3.16 16.36
CA GLU A 118 -32.73 3.22 14.91
C GLU A 118 -31.90 4.38 14.32
N PHE A 119 -31.97 5.56 14.95
CA PHE A 119 -31.15 6.70 14.56
C PHE A 119 -29.66 6.37 14.59
N MET A 120 -29.16 5.76 15.66
CA MET A 120 -27.75 5.39 15.79
C MET A 120 -27.33 4.32 14.79
N ASN A 121 -28.19 3.37 14.46
CA ASN A 121 -27.90 2.37 13.42
C ASN A 121 -27.76 3.01 12.03
N ASN A 122 -28.59 4.00 11.70
CA ASN A 122 -28.50 4.75 10.45
C ASN A 122 -27.20 5.58 10.39
N VAL A 123 -26.83 6.24 11.49
CA VAL A 123 -25.57 7.00 11.58
C VAL A 123 -24.35 6.05 11.46
N LEU A 124 -24.39 4.91 12.13
CA LEU A 124 -23.34 3.90 12.03
C LEU A 124 -23.18 3.36 10.60
N SER A 125 -24.29 3.07 9.92
CA SER A 125 -24.27 2.63 8.53
C SER A 125 -23.64 3.70 7.61
N CYS A 126 -23.96 4.96 7.83
CA CYS A 126 -23.35 6.08 7.10
C CYS A 126 -21.83 6.15 7.35
N MET A 127 -21.37 6.08 8.60
CA MET A 127 -19.94 6.11 8.92
C MET A 127 -19.20 4.91 8.32
N LYS A 128 -19.79 3.70 8.39
CA LYS A 128 -19.19 2.48 7.81
C LYS A 128 -19.09 2.55 6.29
N SER A 129 -19.98 3.23 5.61
CA SER A 129 -19.94 3.36 4.14
C SER A 129 -18.74 4.17 3.63
N GLY A 130 -18.19 5.07 4.44
CA GLY A 130 -16.96 5.82 4.15
C GLY A 130 -15.69 5.16 4.67
N GLU A 131 -15.78 4.03 5.38
CA GLU A 131 -14.62 3.35 5.94
C GLU A 131 -14.02 2.35 4.96
N ARG A 132 -12.71 2.36 4.80
CA ARG A 132 -11.99 1.28 4.13
C ARG A 132 -11.72 0.15 5.13
N LYS A 133 -11.35 -1.02 4.62
CA LYS A 133 -11.01 -2.17 5.46
C LYS A 133 -10.04 -1.77 6.57
N ILE A 134 -10.41 -2.01 7.82
CA ILE A 134 -9.53 -1.90 8.98
C ILE A 134 -8.68 -3.17 9.04
N ASP A 135 -7.36 -3.03 8.90
CA ASP A 135 -6.44 -4.16 8.96
C ASP A 135 -6.14 -4.58 10.39
N LEU A 136 -6.05 -3.60 11.31
CA LEU A 136 -5.78 -3.84 12.73
C LEU A 136 -6.55 -2.84 13.59
N LEU A 137 -7.31 -3.35 14.54
CA LEU A 137 -7.88 -2.57 15.65
C LEU A 137 -7.11 -2.89 16.93
N ILE A 138 -6.57 -1.86 17.57
CA ILE A 138 -5.83 -1.94 18.83
C ILE A 138 -6.73 -1.38 19.93
N TYR A 139 -7.19 -2.24 20.81
CA TYR A 139 -8.07 -1.86 21.90
C TYR A 139 -7.30 -1.79 23.24
N PHE A 140 -7.27 -0.60 23.85
CA PHE A 140 -6.67 -0.37 25.16
C PHE A 140 -7.69 -0.68 26.26
N ASP A 141 -7.70 -1.92 26.73
CA ASP A 141 -8.56 -2.40 27.85
C ASP A 141 -7.93 -2.01 29.19
N ILE A 142 -7.89 -0.71 29.46
CA ILE A 142 -7.29 -0.16 30.67
C ILE A 142 -8.31 -0.08 31.79
N ASN A 143 -7.89 -0.41 33.02
CA ASN A 143 -8.72 -0.34 34.19
C ASN A 143 -9.39 1.05 34.33
N LEU A 144 -10.70 1.03 34.56
CA LEU A 144 -11.53 2.23 34.68
C LEU A 144 -10.98 3.24 35.68
N LYS A 145 -10.49 2.75 36.84
CA LYS A 145 -9.90 3.60 37.91
C LYS A 145 -8.67 4.35 37.38
N THR A 146 -7.81 3.66 36.62
CA THR A 146 -6.61 4.24 36.03
C THR A 146 -6.96 5.28 34.97
N SER A 147 -7.91 4.97 34.07
CA SER A 147 -8.38 5.89 33.04
C SER A 147 -9.02 7.14 33.62
N LEU A 148 -9.88 6.99 34.63
CA LEU A 148 -10.49 8.12 35.36
C LEU A 148 -9.45 9.00 36.03
N LYS A 149 -8.47 8.39 36.74
CA LYS A 149 -7.39 9.15 37.39
C LYS A 149 -6.63 10.00 36.37
N ARG A 150 -6.14 9.39 35.30
CA ARG A 150 -5.38 10.08 34.23
C ARG A 150 -6.19 11.17 33.53
N SER A 151 -7.50 10.94 33.32
CA SER A 151 -8.38 11.94 32.72
C SER A 151 -8.60 13.13 33.64
N GLN A 152 -8.82 12.90 34.95
CA GLN A 152 -8.96 13.98 35.94
C GLN A 152 -7.68 14.81 36.08
N GLU A 153 -6.51 14.15 36.07
CA GLU A 153 -5.19 14.82 36.10
C GLU A 153 -4.98 15.70 34.84
N ARG A 154 -5.30 15.18 33.65
CA ARG A 154 -5.19 15.91 32.38
C ARG A 154 -6.11 17.14 32.36
N ASP A 155 -7.37 16.96 32.80
CA ASP A 155 -8.40 18.01 32.76
C ASP A 155 -8.35 18.92 33.97
N ASN A 156 -7.39 18.67 34.90
CA ASN A 156 -7.16 19.40 36.15
C ASN A 156 -8.45 19.61 36.98
N ARG A 157 -9.33 18.59 37.02
CA ARG A 157 -10.58 18.63 37.77
C ARG A 157 -11.02 17.26 38.28
N LYS A 158 -11.85 17.24 39.32
CA LYS A 158 -12.49 16.02 39.82
C LYS A 158 -13.83 15.80 39.11
N PHE A 159 -14.06 14.56 38.68
CA PHE A 159 -15.33 14.19 38.09
C PHE A 159 -16.39 13.92 39.19
N THR A 160 -17.62 14.34 38.93
CA THR A 160 -18.78 14.05 39.76
C THR A 160 -19.12 12.55 39.74
N LYS A 161 -20.03 12.13 40.62
CA LYS A 161 -20.51 10.73 40.64
C LYS A 161 -21.18 10.38 39.29
N GLN A 162 -22.03 11.27 38.78
CA GLN A 162 -22.75 11.07 37.54
C GLN A 162 -21.80 10.97 36.35
N GLU A 163 -20.78 11.84 36.24
CA GLU A 163 -19.75 11.76 35.18
C GLU A 163 -18.98 10.44 35.23
N LYS A 164 -18.64 9.94 36.42
CA LYS A 164 -17.98 8.62 36.57
C LYS A 164 -18.86 7.46 36.13
N GLU A 165 -20.15 7.51 36.43
CA GLU A 165 -21.14 6.49 35.99
C GLU A 165 -21.29 6.53 34.44
N THR A 166 -21.40 7.72 33.85
CA THR A 166 -21.48 7.89 32.40
C THR A 166 -20.21 7.41 31.72
N PHE A 167 -19.04 7.75 32.25
CA PHE A 167 -17.75 7.31 31.76
C PHE A 167 -17.64 5.76 31.77
N LYS A 168 -18.17 5.12 32.85
CA LYS A 168 -18.24 3.66 32.91
C LYS A 168 -19.13 3.09 31.80
N LYS A 169 -20.33 3.64 31.61
CA LYS A 169 -21.24 3.20 30.53
C LYS A 169 -20.61 3.31 29.15
N PHE A 170 -19.89 4.40 28.87
CA PHE A 170 -19.16 4.57 27.61
C PHE A 170 -18.15 3.45 27.38
N ASN A 171 -17.35 3.13 28.40
CA ASN A 171 -16.33 2.10 28.28
C ASN A 171 -16.93 0.72 28.12
N ASP A 172 -17.98 0.39 28.89
CA ASP A 172 -18.66 -0.88 28.79
C ASP A 172 -19.27 -1.05 27.38
N LYS A 173 -19.98 -0.03 26.88
CA LYS A 173 -20.58 -0.03 25.54
C LYS A 173 -19.53 -0.16 24.42
N LEU A 174 -18.41 0.54 24.54
CA LEU A 174 -17.31 0.47 23.57
C LEU A 174 -16.67 -0.93 23.56
N LYS A 175 -16.42 -1.50 24.74
CA LYS A 175 -15.86 -2.84 24.88
C LYS A 175 -16.77 -3.90 24.27
N ASP A 176 -18.07 -3.83 24.56
CA ASP A 176 -19.06 -4.75 24.02
C ASP A 176 -19.19 -4.61 22.50
N PHE A 177 -19.21 -3.38 21.99
CA PHE A 177 -19.30 -3.12 20.56
C PHE A 177 -18.09 -3.68 19.80
N ILE A 178 -16.87 -3.45 20.30
CA ILE A 178 -15.63 -3.97 19.68
C ILE A 178 -15.62 -5.50 19.70
N ARG A 179 -16.02 -6.12 20.81
CA ARG A 179 -16.08 -7.58 20.94
C ARG A 179 -17.12 -8.22 20.03
N TYR A 180 -18.27 -7.58 19.88
CA TYR A 180 -19.32 -8.06 19.00
C TYR A 180 -18.94 -8.02 17.52
N ASN A 181 -18.14 -7.01 17.11
CA ASN A 181 -17.71 -6.81 15.71
C ASN A 181 -16.29 -7.32 15.45
N ASN A 182 -15.73 -8.19 16.26
CA ASN A 182 -14.33 -8.63 16.15
C ASN A 182 -14.00 -9.42 14.88
N SER A 183 -15.00 -9.90 14.15
CA SER A 183 -14.81 -10.56 12.84
C SER A 183 -14.50 -9.59 11.69
N GLU A 184 -14.73 -8.29 11.90
CA GLU A 184 -14.53 -7.27 10.84
C GLU A 184 -13.05 -6.84 10.69
N TYR A 185 -12.20 -7.14 11.68
CA TYR A 185 -10.80 -6.68 11.74
C TYR A 185 -9.93 -7.62 12.59
N SER A 186 -8.60 -7.56 12.39
CA SER A 186 -7.66 -8.17 13.34
C SER A 186 -7.66 -7.35 14.63
N LEU A 187 -7.93 -7.99 15.79
CA LEU A 187 -8.00 -7.33 17.08
C LEU A 187 -6.73 -7.59 17.90
N LEU A 188 -6.09 -6.51 18.39
CA LEU A 188 -5.02 -6.56 19.38
C LEU A 188 -5.51 -5.87 20.66
N VAL A 189 -5.57 -6.59 21.77
CA VAL A 189 -5.94 -6.03 23.08
C VAL A 189 -4.68 -5.68 23.86
N ILE A 190 -4.60 -4.44 24.36
CA ILE A 190 -3.54 -3.94 25.26
C ILE A 190 -4.11 -3.90 26.68
N GLU A 191 -3.45 -4.61 27.58
CA GLU A 191 -3.92 -4.74 28.96
C GLU A 191 -3.28 -3.69 29.90
N ASN A 192 -3.89 -3.50 31.07
CA ASN A 192 -3.51 -2.47 32.04
C ASN A 192 -2.07 -2.64 32.60
N ASN A 193 -1.54 -3.86 32.59
CA ASN A 193 -0.25 -4.19 33.17
C ASN A 193 0.92 -4.13 32.18
N ASP A 194 0.64 -3.89 30.90
CA ASP A 194 1.68 -3.76 29.88
C ASP A 194 2.47 -2.47 30.11
N THR A 195 3.79 -2.57 30.09
CA THR A 195 4.69 -1.41 30.06
C THR A 195 4.60 -0.72 28.68
N GLU A 196 5.02 0.52 28.61
CA GLU A 196 5.02 1.26 27.35
C GLU A 196 5.86 0.55 26.25
N GLU A 197 6.99 -0.02 26.63
CA GLU A 197 7.87 -0.74 25.72
C GLU A 197 7.21 -2.02 25.19
N GLU A 198 6.57 -2.79 26.07
CA GLU A 198 5.81 -3.99 25.70
C GLU A 198 4.66 -3.66 24.76
N ILE A 199 3.93 -2.57 25.01
CA ILE A 199 2.85 -2.09 24.13
C ILE A 199 3.40 -1.79 22.74
N ILE A 200 4.50 -1.02 22.64
CA ILE A 200 5.13 -0.67 21.35
C ILE A 200 5.58 -1.94 20.63
N ASN A 201 6.22 -2.88 21.33
CA ASN A 201 6.69 -4.12 20.75
C ASN A 201 5.54 -5.01 20.24
N LYS A 202 4.45 -5.15 20.98
CA LYS A 202 3.24 -5.89 20.57
C LYS A 202 2.64 -5.28 19.28
N ILE A 203 2.51 -3.95 19.25
CA ILE A 203 1.91 -3.23 18.12
C ILE A 203 2.80 -3.31 16.88
N THR A 204 4.10 -3.05 17.01
CA THR A 204 5.03 -3.10 15.88
C THR A 204 5.16 -4.50 15.31
N LYS A 205 5.21 -5.53 16.18
CA LYS A 205 5.19 -6.92 15.73
C LYS A 205 3.94 -7.20 14.87
N LYS A 206 2.75 -6.78 15.35
CA LYS A 206 1.49 -7.04 14.63
C LYS A 206 1.39 -6.28 13.31
N ILE A 207 1.83 -5.02 13.28
CA ILE A 207 1.86 -4.24 12.03
C ILE A 207 2.84 -4.86 11.02
N ASN A 208 4.03 -5.31 11.47
CA ASN A 208 5.00 -5.97 10.60
C ASN A 208 4.46 -7.29 10.04
N GLU A 209 3.78 -8.11 10.84
CA GLU A 209 3.09 -9.32 10.36
C GLU A 209 2.11 -8.98 9.22
N ILE A 210 1.31 -7.92 9.37
CA ILE A 210 0.35 -7.48 8.35
C ILE A 210 1.08 -6.96 7.09
N ILE A 211 2.19 -6.22 7.26
CA ILE A 211 3.02 -5.78 6.14
C ILE A 211 3.56 -6.98 5.36
N ASP A 212 4.11 -7.97 6.07
CA ASP A 212 4.71 -9.14 5.46
C ASP A 212 3.66 -10.05 4.79
N ASP A 213 2.46 -10.19 5.40
CA ASP A 213 1.36 -10.92 4.78
C ASP A 213 0.83 -10.23 3.51
N LYS A 214 0.76 -8.89 3.50
CA LYS A 214 0.39 -8.14 2.28
C LYS A 214 1.45 -8.26 1.19
N LYS A 215 2.73 -8.30 1.55
CA LYS A 215 3.82 -8.56 0.59
C LYS A 215 3.74 -9.97 0.02
N LYS A 216 3.55 -11.00 0.86
CA LYS A 216 3.35 -12.38 0.40
C LYS A 216 2.17 -12.51 -0.56
N THR A 217 1.04 -11.85 -0.28
CA THR A 217 -0.12 -11.89 -1.19
C THR A 217 0.12 -11.18 -2.52
N GLU A 218 1.00 -10.18 -2.60
CA GLU A 218 1.43 -9.60 -3.88
C GLU A 218 2.40 -10.52 -4.62
N ASP A 219 3.36 -11.12 -3.91
CA ASP A 219 4.27 -12.14 -4.46
C ASP A 219 3.49 -13.36 -4.96
N ASP A 220 2.50 -13.85 -4.20
CA ASP A 220 1.63 -14.95 -4.60
C ASP A 220 0.81 -14.60 -5.85
N LYS A 221 0.33 -13.36 -6.00
CA LYS A 221 -0.41 -12.90 -7.18
C LYS A 221 0.45 -12.95 -8.46
N TRP A 222 1.70 -12.50 -8.38
CA TRP A 222 2.62 -12.58 -9.52
C TRP A 222 2.93 -14.02 -9.89
N TYR A 223 3.19 -14.89 -8.90
CA TYR A 223 3.42 -16.30 -9.12
C TYR A 223 2.21 -16.99 -9.79
N GLU A 224 1.01 -16.79 -9.26
CA GLU A 224 -0.22 -17.37 -9.84
C GLU A 224 -0.50 -16.82 -11.24
N LEU A 225 -0.27 -15.53 -11.49
CA LEU A 225 -0.42 -14.93 -12.81
C LEU A 225 0.50 -15.59 -13.84
N TYR A 226 1.78 -15.77 -13.50
CA TYR A 226 2.75 -16.40 -14.41
C TYR A 226 2.45 -17.87 -14.63
N LYS A 227 1.97 -18.56 -13.61
CA LYS A 227 1.57 -19.96 -13.71
C LYS A 227 0.39 -20.14 -14.67
N ILE A 228 -0.67 -19.36 -14.51
CA ILE A 228 -1.85 -19.36 -15.41
C ILE A 228 -1.41 -19.04 -16.84
N ASP A 229 -0.56 -18.05 -17.05
CA ASP A 229 -0.10 -17.63 -18.39
C ASP A 229 0.65 -18.77 -19.13
N ILE A 230 1.37 -19.63 -18.38
CA ILE A 230 2.09 -20.77 -18.94
C ILE A 230 1.18 -21.97 -19.13
N GLU A 231 0.24 -22.22 -18.20
CA GLU A 231 -0.74 -23.31 -18.27
C GLU A 231 -1.75 -23.15 -19.44
N GLU A 232 -1.83 -21.96 -20.05
CA GLU A 232 -2.57 -21.76 -21.32
C GLU A 232 -1.90 -22.45 -22.54
N PHE A 233 -0.70 -23.00 -22.38
CA PHE A 233 0.07 -23.67 -23.42
C PHE A 233 0.29 -25.15 -23.10
N ASP A 234 0.30 -26.01 -24.11
CA ASP A 234 0.48 -27.45 -23.94
C ASP A 234 1.86 -27.80 -23.35
N LYS A 235 2.88 -26.99 -23.66
CA LYS A 235 4.26 -27.16 -23.17
C LYS A 235 4.89 -25.80 -22.82
N PRO A 236 5.78 -25.76 -21.83
CA PRO A 236 6.53 -24.54 -21.51
C PRO A 236 7.28 -23.94 -22.70
N ASP A 237 7.86 -24.77 -23.58
CA ASP A 237 8.60 -24.31 -24.76
C ASP A 237 7.69 -23.56 -25.75
N ASP A 238 6.43 -23.95 -25.92
CA ASP A 238 5.46 -23.26 -26.80
C ASP A 238 5.18 -21.84 -26.27
N TYR A 239 5.01 -21.69 -24.95
CA TYR A 239 4.90 -20.40 -24.29
C TYR A 239 6.16 -19.54 -24.50
N ILE A 240 7.34 -20.15 -24.29
CA ILE A 240 8.64 -19.46 -24.42
C ILE A 240 8.83 -18.96 -25.85
N GLU A 241 8.62 -19.80 -26.87
CA GLU A 241 8.70 -19.39 -28.27
C GLU A 241 7.73 -18.25 -28.60
N TYR A 242 6.48 -18.38 -28.14
CA TYR A 242 5.47 -17.35 -28.33
C TYR A 242 5.90 -16.00 -27.76
N LYS A 243 6.37 -15.97 -26.50
CA LYS A 243 6.78 -14.73 -25.82
C LYS A 243 8.08 -14.15 -26.41
N LEU A 244 9.08 -14.98 -26.75
CA LEU A 244 10.34 -14.55 -27.34
C LEU A 244 10.15 -13.89 -28.69
N LYS A 245 9.22 -14.36 -29.50
CA LYS A 245 8.88 -13.76 -30.81
C LYS A 245 8.57 -12.27 -30.70
N TYR A 246 7.90 -11.86 -29.64
CA TYR A 246 7.55 -10.45 -29.40
C TYR A 246 8.65 -9.67 -28.70
N LYS A 247 9.51 -10.34 -27.94
CA LYS A 247 10.62 -9.73 -27.19
C LYS A 247 11.94 -9.65 -28.00
N LYS A 248 12.00 -10.26 -29.17
CA LYS A 248 13.22 -10.36 -29.99
C LYS A 248 13.93 -9.02 -30.21
N LYS A 249 13.18 -7.94 -30.46
CA LYS A 249 13.76 -6.61 -30.67
C LYS A 249 14.40 -6.06 -29.39
N PHE A 250 13.77 -6.30 -28.25
CA PHE A 250 14.30 -5.92 -26.94
C PHE A 250 15.58 -6.71 -26.63
N ILE A 251 15.54 -8.03 -26.76
CA ILE A 251 16.67 -8.94 -26.56
C ILE A 251 17.87 -8.54 -27.42
N ASN A 252 17.64 -8.27 -28.69
CA ASN A 252 18.72 -7.82 -29.60
C ASN A 252 19.37 -6.51 -29.13
N LYS A 253 18.61 -5.62 -28.48
CA LYS A 253 19.19 -4.42 -27.90
C LYS A 253 20.05 -4.73 -26.68
N VAL A 254 19.63 -5.62 -25.80
CA VAL A 254 20.47 -6.07 -24.69
C VAL A 254 21.79 -6.65 -25.19
N ILE A 255 21.73 -7.54 -26.18
CA ILE A 255 22.93 -8.15 -26.79
C ILE A 255 23.84 -7.09 -27.42
N GLN A 256 23.27 -6.11 -28.14
CA GLN A 256 24.02 -5.04 -28.81
C GLN A 256 24.88 -4.22 -27.84
N TYR A 257 24.38 -4.00 -26.60
CA TYR A 257 25.05 -3.17 -25.59
C TYR A 257 25.85 -3.99 -24.55
N ALA A 258 25.77 -5.32 -24.57
CA ALA A 258 26.45 -6.21 -23.63
C ALA A 258 27.88 -6.54 -24.12
N GLU A 259 28.80 -5.58 -24.03
CA GLU A 259 30.19 -5.67 -24.56
C GLU A 259 30.99 -6.82 -23.94
N ASN A 260 30.97 -6.97 -22.59
CA ASN A 260 31.67 -8.02 -21.86
C ASN A 260 30.73 -9.18 -21.47
N LYS A 261 29.52 -9.22 -22.02
CA LYS A 261 28.49 -10.23 -21.82
C LYS A 261 27.93 -10.32 -20.40
N LYS A 262 28.16 -9.34 -19.52
CA LYS A 262 27.60 -9.31 -18.16
C LYS A 262 26.34 -8.50 -18.07
N VAL A 263 25.23 -9.13 -17.77
CA VAL A 263 23.92 -8.45 -17.75
C VAL A 263 23.10 -8.86 -16.53
N ILE A 264 22.20 -7.98 -16.12
CA ILE A 264 21.25 -8.25 -15.04
C ILE A 264 19.83 -7.86 -15.45
N GLU A 265 18.87 -8.78 -15.28
CA GLU A 265 17.43 -8.54 -15.44
C GLU A 265 16.81 -8.13 -14.11
N MET A 266 16.14 -6.98 -14.08
CA MET A 266 15.42 -6.45 -12.93
C MET A 266 13.95 -6.79 -13.02
N GLY A 267 13.38 -7.48 -11.99
CA GLY A 267 12.01 -7.99 -12.03
C GLY A 267 11.87 -9.03 -13.14
N CYS A 268 12.61 -10.13 -13.02
CA CYS A 268 12.75 -11.10 -14.13
C CYS A 268 11.46 -11.91 -14.41
N GLY A 269 10.52 -11.96 -13.47
CA GLY A 269 9.29 -12.74 -13.59
C GLY A 269 9.60 -14.21 -13.96
N THR A 270 9.07 -14.69 -15.07
CA THR A 270 9.32 -16.06 -15.56
C THR A 270 10.79 -16.34 -15.97
N GLY A 271 11.68 -15.35 -15.88
CA GLY A 271 13.09 -15.50 -16.25
C GLY A 271 13.37 -15.82 -17.72
N LEU A 272 12.37 -15.66 -18.57
CA LEU A 272 12.43 -16.08 -19.98
C LEU A 272 13.51 -15.34 -20.77
N MET A 273 13.65 -14.03 -20.61
CA MET A 273 14.69 -13.27 -21.31
C MET A 273 16.07 -13.58 -20.72
N ALA A 274 16.18 -13.64 -19.38
CA ALA A 274 17.43 -14.02 -18.71
C ALA A 274 17.91 -15.41 -19.17
N GLY A 275 17.02 -16.41 -19.14
CA GLY A 275 17.35 -17.76 -19.57
C GLY A 275 17.71 -17.87 -21.06
N TYR A 276 17.09 -17.05 -21.93
CA TYR A 276 17.44 -17.01 -23.34
C TYR A 276 18.81 -16.37 -23.58
N LEU A 277 19.10 -15.25 -22.94
CA LEU A 277 20.40 -14.60 -23.00
C LEU A 277 21.51 -15.49 -22.43
N GLN A 278 21.25 -16.22 -21.35
CA GLN A 278 22.16 -17.23 -20.80
C GLN A 278 22.45 -18.34 -21.81
N LYS A 279 21.42 -18.82 -22.51
CA LYS A 279 21.57 -19.83 -23.60
C LYS A 279 22.43 -19.32 -24.75
N LEU A 280 22.41 -18.00 -25.02
CA LEU A 280 23.26 -17.35 -26.03
C LEU A 280 24.68 -17.07 -25.53
N GLY A 281 25.04 -17.45 -24.30
CA GLY A 281 26.38 -17.34 -23.75
C GLY A 281 26.71 -16.01 -23.06
N LEU A 282 25.67 -15.26 -22.61
CA LEU A 282 25.85 -14.13 -21.72
C LEU A 282 25.92 -14.63 -20.24
N ASP A 283 26.62 -13.90 -19.38
CA ASP A 283 26.63 -14.08 -17.93
C ASP A 283 25.47 -13.27 -17.33
N VAL A 284 24.40 -13.96 -16.96
CA VAL A 284 23.11 -13.35 -16.60
C VAL A 284 22.76 -13.55 -15.15
N ILE A 285 22.43 -12.45 -14.47
CA ILE A 285 21.71 -12.48 -13.18
C ILE A 285 20.24 -12.14 -13.44
N ALA A 286 19.34 -12.98 -12.94
CA ALA A 286 17.90 -12.75 -12.92
C ALA A 286 17.50 -12.34 -11.50
N LEU A 287 17.14 -11.07 -11.30
CA LEU A 287 16.75 -10.51 -10.01
C LEU A 287 15.23 -10.36 -9.94
N ASP A 288 14.63 -10.83 -8.85
CA ASP A 288 13.23 -10.59 -8.53
C ASP A 288 13.03 -10.44 -7.02
N LEU A 289 11.97 -9.75 -6.60
CA LEU A 289 11.63 -9.60 -5.19
C LEU A 289 11.07 -10.92 -4.62
N SER A 290 10.33 -11.70 -5.44
CA SER A 290 9.64 -12.92 -5.03
C SER A 290 10.52 -14.16 -5.21
N GLN A 291 10.81 -14.84 -4.09
CA GLN A 291 11.51 -16.12 -4.13
C GLN A 291 10.67 -17.20 -4.82
N ALA A 292 9.35 -17.17 -4.70
CA ALA A 292 8.45 -18.12 -5.36
C ALA A 292 8.53 -17.98 -6.89
N VAL A 293 8.54 -16.74 -7.39
CA VAL A 293 8.71 -16.44 -8.83
C VAL A 293 10.08 -16.92 -9.33
N LEU A 294 11.16 -16.68 -8.57
CA LEU A 294 12.51 -17.14 -8.94
C LEU A 294 12.63 -18.67 -9.00
N ASN A 295 12.03 -19.35 -8.03
CA ASN A 295 12.00 -20.82 -8.03
C ASN A 295 11.27 -21.35 -9.26
N TYR A 296 10.12 -20.75 -9.61
CA TYR A 296 9.35 -21.10 -10.77
C TYR A 296 10.10 -20.83 -12.09
N ALA A 297 10.75 -19.67 -12.22
CA ALA A 297 11.60 -19.34 -13.36
C ALA A 297 12.75 -20.35 -13.56
N CYS A 298 13.37 -20.79 -12.44
CA CYS A 298 14.42 -21.81 -12.47
C CYS A 298 13.87 -23.17 -12.93
N GLU A 299 12.68 -23.57 -12.47
CA GLU A 299 12.03 -24.82 -12.89
C GLU A 299 11.70 -24.82 -14.37
N ILE A 300 11.12 -23.75 -14.90
CA ILE A 300 10.84 -23.59 -16.33
C ILE A 300 12.13 -23.71 -17.14
N ALA A 301 13.19 -23.01 -16.73
CA ALA A 301 14.46 -23.01 -17.45
C ALA A 301 15.12 -24.40 -17.46
N LYS A 302 14.97 -25.21 -16.39
CA LYS A 302 15.47 -26.60 -16.35
C LYS A 302 14.71 -27.55 -17.28
N GLN A 303 13.45 -27.30 -17.51
CA GLN A 303 12.58 -28.12 -18.35
C GLN A 303 12.62 -27.74 -19.84
N SER A 304 13.15 -26.55 -20.15
CA SER A 304 13.14 -25.99 -21.50
C SER A 304 14.36 -26.38 -22.32
N ASN A 305 14.14 -26.60 -23.62
CA ASN A 305 15.19 -26.74 -24.62
C ASN A 305 15.62 -25.38 -25.24
N ILE A 306 14.83 -24.31 -25.01
CA ILE A 306 14.97 -23.00 -25.65
C ILE A 306 15.80 -22.04 -24.79
N ILE A 307 15.63 -22.12 -23.47
CA ILE A 307 16.32 -21.28 -22.49
C ILE A 307 17.21 -22.14 -21.57
N SER A 308 18.10 -21.52 -20.82
CA SER A 308 18.97 -22.21 -19.85
C SER A 308 18.85 -21.55 -18.49
N PRO A 309 18.98 -22.32 -17.39
CA PRO A 309 19.12 -21.72 -16.05
C PRO A 309 20.25 -20.72 -16.00
N CYS A 310 20.01 -19.58 -15.37
CA CYS A 310 20.99 -18.54 -15.06
C CYS A 310 21.14 -18.39 -13.55
N LYS A 311 21.85 -17.38 -13.07
CA LYS A 311 21.90 -17.06 -11.66
C LYS A 311 20.64 -16.32 -11.23
N TYR A 312 19.86 -16.92 -10.34
CA TYR A 312 18.65 -16.33 -9.76
C TYR A 312 18.98 -15.72 -8.40
N GLU A 313 18.66 -14.45 -8.20
CA GLU A 313 18.91 -13.72 -6.94
C GLU A 313 17.64 -13.02 -6.45
N GLN A 314 17.29 -13.26 -5.19
CA GLN A 314 16.23 -12.49 -4.54
C GLN A 314 16.77 -11.11 -4.16
N GLY A 315 16.08 -10.04 -4.58
CA GLY A 315 16.50 -8.70 -4.26
C GLY A 315 15.46 -7.64 -4.62
N ASP A 316 15.59 -6.49 -3.94
CA ASP A 316 14.74 -5.34 -4.14
C ASP A 316 15.43 -4.37 -5.12
N ILE A 317 14.76 -4.04 -6.22
CA ILE A 317 15.23 -3.10 -7.24
C ILE A 317 15.45 -1.67 -6.69
N LEU A 318 14.79 -1.34 -5.56
CA LEU A 318 14.99 -0.08 -4.83
C LEU A 318 16.23 -0.09 -3.94
N ASN A 319 16.89 -1.25 -3.74
CA ASN A 319 18.03 -1.39 -2.84
C ASN A 319 19.08 -2.37 -3.40
N LEU A 320 19.68 -2.02 -4.54
CA LEU A 320 20.64 -2.84 -5.23
C LEU A 320 22.00 -2.87 -4.50
N LYS A 321 22.55 -4.07 -4.27
CA LYS A 321 23.78 -4.29 -3.48
C LYS A 321 25.00 -4.63 -4.35
N TYR A 322 25.02 -4.21 -5.61
CA TYR A 322 26.13 -4.45 -6.51
C TYR A 322 27.14 -3.29 -6.50
N LYS A 323 28.41 -3.61 -6.78
CA LYS A 323 29.44 -2.59 -6.95
C LYS A 323 29.19 -1.76 -8.22
N PRO A 324 29.66 -0.50 -8.25
CA PRO A 324 29.57 0.32 -9.47
C PRO A 324 30.19 -0.39 -10.69
N ASN A 325 29.57 -0.22 -11.85
CA ASN A 325 30.02 -0.76 -13.14
C ASN A 325 30.27 -2.28 -13.15
N THR A 326 29.43 -3.04 -12.41
CA THR A 326 29.52 -4.52 -12.37
C THR A 326 29.01 -5.13 -13.69
N PHE A 327 28.05 -4.49 -14.34
CA PHE A 327 27.38 -5.00 -15.54
C PHE A 327 27.57 -4.08 -16.75
N ASP A 328 27.56 -4.67 -17.94
CA ASP A 328 27.45 -3.89 -19.17
C ASP A 328 26.03 -3.29 -19.28
N VAL A 329 25.03 -4.11 -19.01
CA VAL A 329 23.62 -3.76 -19.14
C VAL A 329 22.83 -4.22 -17.92
N SER A 330 22.07 -3.31 -17.33
CA SER A 330 20.90 -3.66 -16.51
C SER A 330 19.64 -3.45 -17.34
N TYR A 331 18.71 -4.40 -17.30
CA TYR A 331 17.50 -4.28 -18.11
C TYR A 331 16.25 -4.72 -17.36
N SER A 332 15.10 -4.16 -17.76
CA SER A 332 13.77 -4.51 -17.22
C SER A 332 12.71 -4.38 -18.30
N ASN A 333 11.65 -5.18 -18.22
CA ASN A 333 10.55 -5.10 -19.16
C ASN A 333 9.21 -5.32 -18.49
N GLY A 334 8.37 -4.30 -18.42
CA GLY A 334 7.09 -4.35 -17.72
C GLY A 334 7.27 -4.28 -16.20
N VAL A 335 8.16 -3.41 -15.71
CA VAL A 335 8.50 -3.29 -14.28
C VAL A 335 8.33 -1.86 -13.78
N LEU A 336 8.92 -0.87 -14.46
CA LEU A 336 8.99 0.49 -13.93
C LEU A 336 7.64 1.20 -13.84
N GLU A 337 6.65 0.78 -14.61
CA GLU A 337 5.28 1.31 -14.57
C GLU A 337 4.55 1.04 -13.26
N HIS A 338 5.05 0.16 -12.41
CA HIS A 338 4.49 -0.17 -11.10
C HIS A 338 4.97 0.75 -9.97
N PHE A 339 5.91 1.67 -10.25
CA PHE A 339 6.58 2.53 -9.26
C PHE A 339 6.13 3.99 -9.37
N THR A 340 6.29 4.75 -8.27
CA THR A 340 6.08 6.21 -8.25
C THR A 340 7.18 6.94 -9.02
N ASP A 341 7.01 8.25 -9.29
CA ASP A 341 8.03 9.06 -9.96
C ASP A 341 9.36 9.08 -9.20
N GLU A 342 9.29 9.22 -7.88
CA GLU A 342 10.44 9.27 -6.98
C GLU A 342 11.17 7.93 -6.99
N GLU A 343 10.44 6.82 -6.92
CA GLU A 343 11.00 5.47 -6.97
C GLU A 343 11.62 5.17 -8.33
N ILE A 344 10.98 5.52 -9.44
CA ILE A 344 11.54 5.36 -10.79
C ILE A 344 12.87 6.11 -10.91
N ILE A 345 12.94 7.35 -10.42
CA ILE A 345 14.17 8.15 -10.44
C ILE A 345 15.27 7.44 -9.64
N GLU A 346 14.95 6.91 -8.47
CA GLU A 346 15.92 6.21 -7.62
C GLU A 346 16.38 4.90 -8.24
N ILE A 347 15.46 4.10 -8.79
CA ILE A 347 15.77 2.85 -9.49
C ILE A 347 16.71 3.13 -10.66
N LEU A 348 16.41 4.12 -11.50
CA LEU A 348 17.26 4.45 -12.65
C LEU A 348 18.66 4.91 -12.22
N LYS A 349 18.79 5.69 -11.12
CA LYS A 349 20.09 6.08 -10.57
C LYS A 349 20.90 4.86 -10.12
N GLN A 350 20.28 3.93 -9.39
CA GLN A 350 20.94 2.73 -8.93
C GLN A 350 21.36 1.83 -10.11
N GLN A 351 20.49 1.65 -11.09
CA GLN A 351 20.83 0.89 -12.30
C GLN A 351 22.00 1.52 -13.09
N MET A 352 22.01 2.84 -13.27
CA MET A 352 23.12 3.57 -13.90
C MET A 352 24.42 3.57 -13.08
N ASN A 353 24.34 3.31 -11.79
CA ASN A 353 25.52 3.15 -10.94
C ASN A 353 26.17 1.77 -11.13
N ILE A 354 25.38 0.71 -11.25
CA ILE A 354 25.87 -0.66 -11.35
C ILE A 354 26.16 -1.12 -12.77
N SER A 355 25.66 -0.41 -13.79
CA SER A 355 25.81 -0.79 -15.19
C SER A 355 26.16 0.39 -16.10
N LYS A 356 26.83 0.09 -17.23
CA LYS A 356 27.16 1.09 -18.25
C LYS A 356 25.92 1.58 -18.97
N TYR A 357 25.02 0.66 -19.31
CA TYR A 357 23.74 0.97 -19.97
C TYR A 357 22.56 0.44 -19.16
N VAL A 358 21.46 1.20 -19.19
CA VAL A 358 20.17 0.76 -18.67
C VAL A 358 19.19 0.65 -19.84
N ILE A 359 18.57 -0.52 -20.01
CA ILE A 359 17.61 -0.78 -21.09
C ILE A 359 16.27 -1.16 -20.44
N PHE A 360 15.22 -0.42 -20.72
CA PHE A 360 13.91 -0.76 -20.20
C PHE A 360 12.79 -0.66 -21.21
N GLY A 361 11.83 -1.58 -21.09
CA GLY A 361 10.62 -1.64 -21.88
C GLY A 361 9.39 -1.41 -21.02
N ILE A 362 8.51 -0.52 -21.44
CA ILE A 362 7.30 -0.12 -20.72
C ILE A 362 6.11 -0.05 -21.67
N PRO A 363 4.87 -0.28 -21.16
CA PRO A 363 3.67 -0.10 -21.95
C PRO A 363 3.56 1.34 -22.48
N SER A 364 3.12 1.48 -23.72
CA SER A 364 2.79 2.79 -24.25
C SER A 364 1.38 3.22 -23.80
N THR A 365 1.10 4.51 -23.84
CA THR A 365 -0.26 5.03 -23.57
C THR A 365 -1.33 4.54 -24.55
N TYR A 366 -0.93 3.89 -25.65
CA TYR A 366 -1.82 3.22 -26.62
C TYR A 366 -2.14 1.78 -26.22
N PHE A 367 -1.56 1.28 -25.13
CA PHE A 367 -1.90 -0.03 -24.58
C PHE A 367 -3.23 0.09 -23.83
N ASN A 368 -4.19 -0.78 -24.14
CA ASN A 368 -5.47 -0.74 -23.44
C ASN A 368 -5.32 -1.31 -22.03
N MET A 369 -5.23 -0.43 -21.05
CA MET A 369 -5.01 -0.74 -19.63
C MET A 369 -6.20 -1.45 -18.96
N ASN A 370 -7.35 -1.59 -19.64
CA ASN A 370 -8.58 -2.13 -19.05
C ASN A 370 -8.68 -3.67 -19.09
N GLU A 371 -7.77 -4.35 -19.77
CA GLU A 371 -7.83 -5.81 -19.91
C GLU A 371 -6.59 -6.47 -19.27
N LYS A 372 -6.69 -6.90 -18.02
CA LYS A 372 -5.75 -7.80 -17.30
C LYS A 372 -4.48 -7.16 -16.71
N MET A 373 -4.59 -6.02 -16.06
CA MET A 373 -3.45 -5.47 -15.32
C MET A 373 -3.70 -5.59 -13.81
N LEU A 374 -2.65 -5.75 -13.02
CA LEU A 374 -2.75 -5.92 -11.56
C LEU A 374 -3.17 -4.65 -10.81
N GLY A 375 -3.51 -3.59 -11.53
CA GLY A 375 -4.22 -2.42 -11.02
C GLY A 375 -3.34 -1.29 -10.48
N ASN A 376 -2.01 -1.41 -10.55
CA ASN A 376 -1.09 -0.35 -10.14
C ASN A 376 -0.20 0.18 -11.27
N GLU A 377 -0.39 -0.30 -12.52
CA GLU A 377 0.39 0.14 -13.68
C GLU A 377 0.04 1.58 -14.06
N ARG A 378 1.08 2.34 -14.39
CA ARG A 378 0.98 3.75 -14.71
C ARG A 378 1.17 3.99 -16.21
N GLY A 379 0.18 4.61 -16.83
CA GLY A 379 0.22 4.99 -18.25
C GLY A 379 0.92 6.34 -18.47
N LEU A 380 2.23 6.42 -18.27
CA LEU A 380 2.99 7.66 -18.51
C LEU A 380 3.24 7.91 -20.00
N THR A 381 3.20 9.18 -20.39
CA THR A 381 3.51 9.62 -21.74
C THR A 381 5.02 9.54 -22.03
N LEU A 382 5.39 9.53 -23.30
CA LEU A 382 6.80 9.58 -23.70
C LEU A 382 7.55 10.82 -23.15
N LYS A 383 6.84 11.95 -23.00
CA LYS A 383 7.40 13.19 -22.44
C LYS A 383 7.70 13.04 -20.95
N GLU A 384 6.80 12.42 -20.20
CA GLU A 384 6.99 12.15 -18.76
C GLU A 384 8.15 11.19 -18.53
N TRP A 385 8.26 10.09 -19.29
CA TRP A 385 9.40 9.17 -19.20
C TRP A 385 10.74 9.88 -19.49
N LYS A 386 10.81 10.72 -20.51
CA LYS A 386 12.02 11.52 -20.79
C LYS A 386 12.36 12.49 -19.66
N SER A 387 11.35 13.04 -19.00
CA SER A 387 11.53 13.89 -17.82
C SER A 387 12.11 13.11 -16.63
N LEU A 388 11.58 11.91 -16.35
CA LEU A 388 12.08 11.05 -15.29
C LEU A 388 13.53 10.60 -15.52
N ILE A 389 13.86 10.18 -16.75
CA ILE A 389 15.23 9.84 -17.15
C ILE A 389 16.18 11.03 -16.89
N ASN A 390 15.78 12.23 -17.31
CA ASN A 390 16.61 13.43 -17.10
C ASN A 390 16.78 13.77 -15.61
N LYS A 391 15.72 13.69 -14.80
CA LYS A 391 15.77 13.88 -13.34
C LYS A 391 16.64 12.86 -12.63
N ALA A 392 16.70 11.62 -13.13
CA ALA A 392 17.60 10.57 -12.64
C ALA A 392 19.08 10.82 -13.01
N GLY A 393 19.40 11.83 -13.85
CA GLY A 393 20.75 12.06 -14.36
C GLY A 393 21.11 11.16 -15.53
N GLY A 394 20.12 10.57 -16.19
CA GLY A 394 20.31 9.74 -17.36
C GLY A 394 20.39 10.56 -18.66
N LYS A 395 21.23 10.09 -19.61
CA LYS A 395 21.27 10.53 -20.98
C LYS A 395 20.59 9.51 -21.87
N LEU A 396 19.62 9.94 -22.64
CA LEU A 396 18.93 9.06 -23.59
C LEU A 396 19.86 8.77 -24.80
N VAL A 397 20.24 7.51 -24.95
CA VAL A 397 21.06 7.01 -26.07
C VAL A 397 20.16 6.63 -27.23
N GLU A 398 19.13 5.86 -26.98
CA GLU A 398 18.20 5.41 -28.01
C GLU A 398 16.77 5.29 -27.45
N GLN A 399 15.78 5.60 -28.31
CA GLN A 399 14.38 5.38 -28.02
C GLN A 399 13.70 4.75 -29.23
N THR A 400 13.08 3.61 -29.05
CA THR A 400 12.38 2.89 -30.11
C THR A 400 11.10 2.26 -29.53
N SER A 401 10.53 1.32 -30.23
CA SER A 401 9.36 0.57 -29.76
C SER A 401 9.38 -0.86 -30.27
N PHE A 402 8.76 -1.76 -29.53
CA PHE A 402 8.64 -3.16 -29.88
C PHE A 402 7.24 -3.66 -29.52
N HIS A 403 6.93 -4.89 -29.91
CA HIS A 403 5.67 -5.57 -29.70
C HIS A 403 4.47 -4.82 -30.34
N TYR A 404 3.74 -5.54 -31.21
CA TYR A 404 2.53 -5.05 -31.87
C TYR A 404 1.35 -5.90 -31.42
N TYR A 405 0.32 -5.28 -30.88
CA TYR A 405 -0.84 -5.99 -30.36
C TYR A 405 -1.65 -6.66 -31.46
N LYS A 406 -1.93 -7.97 -31.37
CA LYS A 406 -2.66 -8.76 -32.37
C LYS A 406 -4.13 -8.35 -32.55
N PHE A 407 -4.75 -7.76 -31.51
CA PHE A 407 -6.17 -7.43 -31.49
C PHE A 407 -6.60 -6.49 -32.61
N TYR A 408 -5.76 -5.56 -33.00
CA TYR A 408 -6.05 -4.63 -34.09
C TYR A 408 -5.94 -5.25 -35.49
N ARG A 409 -5.43 -6.46 -35.59
CA ARG A 409 -5.33 -7.16 -36.90
C ARG A 409 -6.70 -7.55 -37.48
N ARG A 410 -7.71 -7.70 -36.65
CA ARG A 410 -9.07 -8.10 -37.06
C ARG A 410 -9.96 -6.93 -37.51
N ILE A 411 -9.69 -5.72 -37.04
CA ILE A 411 -10.52 -4.54 -37.30
C ILE A 411 -9.96 -3.65 -38.41
N PHE A 412 -8.63 -3.70 -38.68
CA PHE A 412 -7.95 -2.81 -39.62
C PHE A 412 -7.08 -3.57 -40.63
N GLU A 413 -7.68 -4.46 -41.43
CA GLU A 413 -6.98 -5.03 -42.60
C GLU A 413 -6.58 -4.02 -43.66
N VAL A 414 -7.06 -2.81 -43.58
CA VAL A 414 -6.92 -1.76 -44.62
C VAL A 414 -5.68 -0.89 -44.48
N LYS A 415 -4.98 -0.81 -43.31
CA LYS A 415 -3.79 0.09 -43.19
C LYS A 415 -2.68 -0.54 -42.35
N LYS A 416 -1.80 -1.31 -42.99
CA LYS A 416 -0.58 -1.95 -42.41
C LYS A 416 0.38 -0.99 -41.66
N TRP A 417 0.30 0.29 -41.88
CA TRP A 417 1.21 1.31 -41.34
C TRP A 417 0.71 2.01 -40.07
N LEU A 418 -0.55 1.78 -39.67
CA LEU A 418 -1.19 2.35 -38.44
C LEU A 418 -1.23 1.37 -37.29
N LYS A 419 -0.26 0.47 -37.14
CA LYS A 419 -0.23 -0.44 -35.96
C LYS A 419 0.22 0.35 -34.72
N PRO A 420 -0.59 0.45 -33.65
CA PRO A 420 -0.15 1.05 -32.42
C PRO A 420 1.03 0.26 -31.85
N LYS A 421 2.05 0.97 -31.43
CA LYS A 421 3.23 0.39 -30.77
C LYS A 421 2.87 0.14 -29.33
N ALA A 422 2.87 -1.12 -28.90
CA ALA A 422 2.39 -1.50 -27.57
C ALA A 422 3.41 -1.18 -26.46
N PHE A 423 4.71 -1.21 -26.76
CA PHE A 423 5.78 -0.94 -25.81
C PHE A 423 6.80 0.04 -26.35
N TRP A 424 7.21 0.98 -25.51
CA TRP A 424 8.41 1.78 -25.73
C TRP A 424 9.63 1.09 -25.15
N LEU A 425 10.76 1.26 -25.83
CA LEU A 425 12.07 0.80 -25.41
C LEU A 425 13.02 1.99 -25.31
N PHE A 426 13.66 2.12 -24.18
CA PHE A 426 14.66 3.14 -23.91
C PHE A 426 16.02 2.49 -23.65
N VAL A 427 17.07 3.10 -24.18
CA VAL A 427 18.46 2.85 -23.82
C VAL A 427 19.02 4.14 -23.24
N ILE A 428 19.51 4.09 -22.02
CA ILE A 428 20.09 5.24 -21.35
C ILE A 428 21.47 4.91 -20.79
N GLU A 429 22.29 5.94 -20.62
CA GLU A 429 23.58 5.91 -19.92
C GLU A 429 23.63 7.02 -18.89
N LYS A 430 24.56 6.97 -17.96
CA LYS A 430 24.82 8.06 -17.01
C LYS A 430 25.38 9.27 -17.78
N LYS A 431 24.92 10.49 -17.41
CA LYS A 431 25.47 11.75 -17.94
C LYS A 431 26.91 11.97 -17.52
#